data_ba034c0203dea51f1e13dca628b2f46b
#
_entry.id   ba034c0203dea51f1e13dca628b2f46b
#
_cell.length_a   1.000
_cell.length_b   1.000
_cell.length_c   1.000
_cell.angle_alpha   90.00
_cell.angle_beta   90.00
_cell.angle_gamma   90.00
#
_symmetry.space_group_name_H-M   'P 1'
#
loop_
_entity.id
_entity.type
_entity.pdbx_description
1 polymer ?
#
loop_
_entity_poly.entity_id
_entity_poly.type
_entity_poly.pdbx_seq_one_letter_code
_entity_poly.pdbx_strand_id
1 'polypeptide(L)'
;IVSSIKGTTRDIIEVKYNLNNYPVILTDTAGIRNTKNKVEKTGVELALNASKEANLDILILDGTEKKIPKNIQKLITYKTVIVLNKKDKKSFNSKQIIKELKEYKFKDLIEVSIKDKTGINKLNSKLKKFVSQIDSAQSTTLISRARHRSLLKKCSNRLHDYLQITKSNEVEKAAEELRLASNNLGHIVGFVGVEEILGRIFKDFCIGK
;
A
#
# COMPACT_ATOMS: atom_id res chain seq x y z
N ILE A 1 -2.66 6.91 -12.69
CA ILE A 1 -2.62 8.36 -12.37
C ILE A 1 -2.22 9.08 -13.61
N VAL A 2 -3.11 9.94 -14.16
CA VAL A 2 -2.78 10.79 -15.30
C VAL A 2 -2.23 12.10 -14.73
N SER A 3 -0.90 12.26 -14.76
CA SER A 3 -0.25 13.52 -14.40
C SER A 3 -0.08 14.37 -15.67
N SER A 4 -0.54 15.62 -15.63
CA SER A 4 -0.42 16.60 -16.70
C SER A 4 0.95 17.31 -16.74
N ILE A 5 1.88 16.95 -15.87
CA ILE A 5 3.19 17.60 -15.78
C ILE A 5 4.23 16.70 -16.45
N LYS A 6 4.74 17.13 -17.59
CA LYS A 6 5.95 16.57 -18.19
C LYS A 6 7.13 16.93 -17.30
N GLY A 7 7.52 16.02 -16.41
CA GLY A 7 8.57 16.23 -15.45
C GLY A 7 9.88 15.61 -15.88
N THR A 8 10.93 16.25 -15.55
CA THR A 8 12.36 15.95 -15.76
C THR A 8 12.96 15.08 -14.63
N THR A 9 12.17 14.40 -13.81
CA THR A 9 12.67 13.57 -12.72
C THR A 9 12.49 12.09 -13.05
N ARG A 10 13.59 11.34 -12.93
CA ARG A 10 13.67 9.87 -13.07
C ARG A 10 13.16 9.14 -11.84
N ASP A 11 12.26 9.73 -11.09
CA ASP A 11 11.82 9.18 -9.82
C ASP A 11 10.72 8.15 -10.05
N ILE A 12 10.85 7.03 -9.37
CA ILE A 12 9.82 6.00 -9.27
C ILE A 12 8.60 6.65 -8.61
N ILE A 13 7.45 6.64 -9.29
CA ILE A 13 6.23 7.20 -8.74
C ILE A 13 5.65 6.18 -7.77
N GLU A 14 5.67 6.51 -6.49
CA GLU A 14 5.04 5.73 -5.44
C GLU A 14 3.73 6.37 -5.00
N VAL A 15 2.68 5.56 -4.94
CA VAL A 15 1.37 5.98 -4.44
C VAL A 15 0.96 5.10 -3.29
N LYS A 16 0.70 5.71 -2.14
CA LYS A 16 0.13 5.02 -0.99
C LYS A 16 -1.36 4.81 -1.22
N TYR A 17 -1.79 3.56 -1.20
CA TYR A 17 -3.17 3.17 -1.40
C TYR A 17 -3.66 2.30 -0.24
N ASN A 18 -4.89 2.52 0.21
CA ASN A 18 -5.49 1.68 1.25
C ASN A 18 -6.37 0.61 0.60
N LEU A 19 -5.88 -0.63 0.63
CA LEU A 19 -6.62 -1.78 0.11
C LEU A 19 -7.21 -2.58 1.27
N ASN A 20 -8.49 -2.37 1.56
CA ASN A 20 -9.21 -3.08 2.64
C ASN A 20 -8.53 -2.95 4.02
N ASN A 21 -8.19 -1.71 4.40
CA ASN A 21 -7.45 -1.35 5.63
C ASN A 21 -5.97 -1.77 5.67
N TYR A 22 -5.44 -2.27 4.57
CA TYR A 22 -4.00 -2.52 4.44
C TYR A 22 -3.34 -1.37 3.66
N PRO A 23 -2.30 -0.75 4.20
CA PRO A 23 -1.50 0.21 3.45
C PRO A 23 -0.69 -0.54 2.39
N VAL A 24 -0.90 -0.18 1.14
CA VAL A 24 -0.19 -0.72 -0.02
C VAL A 24 0.55 0.42 -0.70
N ILE A 25 1.79 0.20 -1.09
CA ILE A 25 2.56 1.12 -1.92
C ILE A 25 2.49 0.60 -3.35
N LEU A 26 1.89 1.37 -4.24
CA LEU A 26 1.88 1.10 -5.66
C LEU A 26 3.05 1.84 -6.31
N THR A 27 3.94 1.09 -6.92
CA THR A 27 5.13 1.62 -7.60
C THR A 27 4.91 1.55 -9.11
N ASP A 28 4.80 2.71 -9.78
CA ASP A 28 4.66 2.76 -11.23
C ASP A 28 6.05 2.74 -11.90
N THR A 29 6.38 1.60 -12.47
CA THR A 29 7.63 1.43 -13.23
C THR A 29 7.49 1.82 -14.71
N ALA A 30 6.27 2.07 -15.21
CA ALA A 30 6.01 2.42 -16.60
C ALA A 30 6.23 3.90 -16.91
N GLY A 31 6.19 4.79 -15.90
CA GLY A 31 6.48 6.22 -16.02
C GLY A 31 7.89 6.53 -16.55
N ILE A 32 8.76 5.52 -16.57
CA ILE A 32 10.14 5.59 -17.04
C ILE A 32 10.26 5.51 -18.58
N ARG A 33 9.15 5.29 -19.31
CA ARG A 33 9.14 5.01 -20.76
C ARG A 33 9.37 6.20 -21.69
N ASN A 34 9.63 7.42 -21.23
CA ASN A 34 9.66 8.60 -22.09
C ASN A 34 11.05 9.16 -22.37
N THR A 35 11.91 8.42 -23.09
CA THR A 35 12.94 9.06 -23.94
C THR A 35 13.36 8.12 -25.07
N LYS A 36 13.40 8.65 -26.29
CA LYS A 36 13.73 7.92 -27.54
C LYS A 36 15.12 7.28 -27.49
N ASN A 37 15.21 6.02 -27.90
CA ASN A 37 16.38 5.29 -28.43
C ASN A 37 17.49 4.68 -27.52
N LYS A 38 17.47 4.78 -26.17
CA LYS A 38 18.36 3.95 -25.30
C LYS A 38 17.63 3.33 -24.10
N VAL A 39 16.35 3.47 -24.02
CA VAL A 39 15.53 3.48 -22.79
C VAL A 39 14.78 2.18 -22.51
N GLU A 40 14.56 1.33 -23.50
CA GLU A 40 13.87 0.04 -23.23
C GLU A 40 14.68 -0.88 -22.29
N LYS A 41 16.00 -0.90 -22.47
CA LYS A 41 16.88 -1.74 -21.65
C LYS A 41 16.92 -1.23 -20.20
N THR A 42 17.04 0.07 -20.03
CA THR A 42 17.02 0.72 -18.71
C THR A 42 15.66 0.58 -18.01
N GLY A 43 14.54 0.68 -18.75
CA GLY A 43 13.19 0.51 -18.18
C GLY A 43 12.93 -0.91 -17.66
N VAL A 44 13.40 -1.94 -18.39
CA VAL A 44 13.30 -3.33 -17.94
C VAL A 44 14.19 -3.59 -16.71
N GLU A 45 15.41 -3.05 -16.68
CA GLU A 45 16.30 -3.19 -15.53
C GLU A 45 15.75 -2.52 -14.28
N LEU A 46 15.15 -1.34 -14.41
CA LEU A 46 14.47 -0.65 -13.30
C LEU A 46 13.24 -1.42 -12.82
N ALA A 47 12.44 -1.96 -13.74
CA ALA A 47 11.30 -2.81 -13.39
C ALA A 47 11.74 -4.10 -12.68
N LEU A 48 12.84 -4.72 -13.11
CA LEU A 48 13.42 -5.89 -12.45
C LEU A 48 13.92 -5.56 -11.04
N ASN A 49 14.54 -4.41 -10.85
CA ASN A 49 15.02 -3.99 -9.54
C ASN A 49 13.85 -3.66 -8.60
N ALA A 50 12.84 -2.93 -9.06
CA ALA A 50 11.62 -2.67 -8.30
C ALA A 50 10.89 -3.99 -7.94
N SER A 51 10.86 -4.94 -8.88
CA SER A 51 10.28 -6.26 -8.63
C SER A 51 10.99 -7.02 -7.51
N LYS A 52 12.29 -6.89 -7.31
CA LYS A 52 12.99 -7.59 -6.21
C LYS A 52 12.44 -7.22 -4.85
N GLU A 53 12.13 -5.94 -4.65
CA GLU A 53 11.60 -5.40 -3.39
C GLU A 53 10.09 -5.57 -3.25
N ALA A 54 9.37 -5.73 -4.36
CA ALA A 54 7.92 -5.85 -4.36
C ALA A 54 7.44 -7.20 -3.82
N ASN A 55 6.35 -7.20 -3.05
CA ASN A 55 5.67 -8.42 -2.61
C ASN A 55 4.83 -9.07 -3.72
N LEU A 56 4.40 -8.27 -4.71
CA LEU A 56 3.59 -8.69 -5.84
C LEU A 56 3.90 -7.81 -7.04
N ASP A 57 4.05 -8.42 -8.21
CA ASP A 57 4.16 -7.73 -9.47
C ASP A 57 2.83 -7.78 -10.23
N ILE A 58 2.41 -6.64 -10.78
CA ILE A 58 1.25 -6.57 -11.68
C ILE A 58 1.75 -6.25 -13.07
N LEU A 59 1.71 -7.24 -13.96
CA LEU A 59 2.10 -7.09 -15.35
C LEU A 59 0.87 -6.87 -16.22
N ILE A 60 0.72 -5.65 -16.77
CA ILE A 60 -0.39 -5.30 -17.64
C ILE A 60 0.03 -5.49 -19.09
N LEU A 61 -0.67 -6.39 -19.78
CA LEU A 61 -0.46 -6.71 -21.19
C LEU A 61 -1.67 -6.29 -22.03
N ASP A 62 -1.41 -5.93 -23.27
CA ASP A 62 -2.46 -5.71 -24.24
C ASP A 62 -2.99 -7.04 -24.77
N GLY A 63 -4.24 -7.39 -24.44
CA GLY A 63 -4.86 -8.64 -24.83
C GLY A 63 -5.19 -8.76 -26.32
N THR A 64 -4.94 -7.69 -27.13
CA THR A 64 -5.06 -7.71 -28.58
C THR A 64 -3.78 -8.08 -29.30
N GLU A 65 -2.65 -8.10 -28.58
CA GLU A 65 -1.35 -8.47 -29.14
C GLU A 65 -1.26 -9.99 -29.37
N LYS A 66 -0.49 -10.34 -30.38
CA LYS A 66 -0.30 -11.77 -30.73
C LYS A 66 0.79 -12.46 -29.94
N LYS A 67 1.76 -11.68 -29.44
CA LYS A 67 2.95 -12.19 -28.74
C LYS A 67 3.36 -11.28 -27.60
N ILE A 68 3.95 -11.87 -26.58
CA ILE A 68 4.56 -11.14 -25.47
C ILE A 68 6.01 -10.78 -25.88
N PRO A 69 6.40 -9.49 -25.85
CA PRO A 69 7.78 -9.11 -26.17
C PRO A 69 8.79 -9.81 -25.26
N LYS A 70 9.93 -10.26 -25.83
CA LYS A 70 10.96 -11.03 -25.09
C LYS A 70 11.52 -10.28 -23.86
N ASN A 71 11.63 -8.95 -23.93
CA ASN A 71 12.06 -8.11 -22.82
C ASN A 71 11.05 -8.13 -21.66
N ILE A 72 9.74 -8.22 -21.98
CA ILE A 72 8.66 -8.28 -20.99
C ILE A 72 8.54 -9.69 -20.37
N GLN A 73 8.82 -10.72 -21.14
CA GLN A 73 8.80 -12.11 -20.64
C GLN A 73 9.71 -12.30 -19.42
N LYS A 74 10.85 -11.57 -19.36
CA LYS A 74 11.79 -11.60 -18.23
C LYS A 74 11.22 -11.07 -16.92
N LEU A 75 10.12 -10.31 -16.98
CA LEU A 75 9.43 -9.76 -15.80
C LEU A 75 8.41 -10.75 -15.21
N ILE A 76 8.16 -11.87 -15.87
CA ILE A 76 7.19 -12.87 -15.40
C ILE A 76 7.86 -13.77 -14.38
N THR A 77 7.39 -13.71 -13.15
CA THR A 77 7.87 -14.52 -12.01
C THR A 77 6.70 -15.15 -11.28
N TYR A 78 7.00 -16.06 -10.34
CA TYR A 78 5.97 -16.71 -9.50
C TYR A 78 5.09 -15.75 -8.69
N LYS A 79 5.51 -14.51 -8.49
CA LYS A 79 4.74 -13.46 -7.79
C LYS A 79 4.01 -12.51 -8.75
N THR A 80 4.08 -12.74 -10.05
CA THR A 80 3.45 -11.88 -11.06
C THR A 80 1.97 -12.21 -11.23
N VAL A 81 1.10 -11.22 -11.12
CA VAL A 81 -0.29 -11.27 -11.58
C VAL A 81 -0.35 -10.64 -12.96
N ILE A 82 -0.77 -11.41 -13.94
CA ILE A 82 -0.90 -10.95 -15.32
C ILE A 82 -2.31 -10.40 -15.53
N VAL A 83 -2.38 -9.17 -16.02
CA VAL A 83 -3.63 -8.48 -16.34
C VAL A 83 -3.71 -8.27 -17.84
N LEU A 84 -4.59 -9.00 -18.52
CA LEU A 84 -4.85 -8.83 -19.94
C LEU A 84 -5.91 -7.74 -20.12
N ASN A 85 -5.48 -6.56 -20.56
CA ASN A 85 -6.37 -5.42 -20.78
C ASN A 85 -6.94 -5.40 -22.20
N LYS A 86 -7.88 -4.51 -22.44
CA LYS A 86 -8.61 -4.28 -23.71
C LYS A 86 -9.56 -5.42 -24.10
N LYS A 87 -10.17 -6.07 -23.09
CA LYS A 87 -11.20 -7.11 -23.32
C LYS A 87 -12.40 -6.62 -24.14
N ASP A 88 -12.63 -5.32 -24.19
CA ASP A 88 -13.66 -4.65 -25.00
C ASP A 88 -13.38 -4.72 -26.51
N LYS A 89 -12.17 -5.03 -26.93
CA LYS A 89 -11.81 -5.04 -28.35
C LYS A 89 -12.18 -6.35 -29.02
N LYS A 90 -12.71 -6.28 -30.26
CA LYS A 90 -13.01 -7.47 -31.09
C LYS A 90 -11.76 -8.33 -31.36
N SER A 91 -10.59 -7.70 -31.40
CA SER A 91 -9.29 -8.37 -31.60
C SER A 91 -8.71 -8.99 -30.31
N PHE A 92 -9.39 -8.88 -29.16
CA PHE A 92 -8.95 -9.50 -27.92
C PHE A 92 -8.88 -11.03 -28.06
N ASN A 93 -7.73 -11.60 -27.76
CA ASN A 93 -7.51 -13.04 -27.86
C ASN A 93 -6.62 -13.56 -26.73
N SER A 94 -7.23 -13.82 -25.58
CA SER A 94 -6.51 -14.35 -24.42
C SER A 94 -5.92 -15.74 -24.65
N LYS A 95 -6.57 -16.57 -25.48
CA LYS A 95 -6.12 -17.96 -25.73
C LYS A 95 -4.70 -18.01 -26.29
N GLN A 96 -4.36 -17.09 -27.18
CA GLN A 96 -3.04 -17.03 -27.80
C GLN A 96 -1.95 -16.64 -26.78
N ILE A 97 -2.22 -15.61 -25.97
CA ILE A 97 -1.29 -15.17 -24.93
C ILE A 97 -1.15 -16.24 -23.85
N ILE A 98 -2.24 -16.88 -23.43
CA ILE A 98 -2.23 -17.98 -22.46
C ILE A 98 -1.36 -19.15 -22.95
N LYS A 99 -1.38 -19.43 -24.26
CA LYS A 99 -0.51 -20.47 -24.85
C LYS A 99 0.97 -20.16 -24.69
N GLU A 100 1.37 -18.90 -24.91
CA GLU A 100 2.76 -18.46 -24.67
C GLU A 100 3.14 -18.48 -23.18
N LEU A 101 2.17 -18.21 -22.30
CA LEU A 101 2.40 -18.17 -20.86
C LEU A 101 2.53 -19.56 -20.21
N LYS A 102 2.25 -20.66 -20.91
CA LYS A 102 2.33 -22.01 -20.34
C LYS A 102 3.72 -22.39 -19.81
N GLU A 103 4.76 -21.81 -20.37
CA GLU A 103 6.15 -22.06 -19.97
C GLU A 103 6.59 -21.26 -18.74
N TYR A 104 5.75 -20.31 -18.30
CA TYR A 104 6.09 -19.39 -17.21
C TYR A 104 5.31 -19.72 -15.94
N LYS A 105 5.99 -19.64 -14.80
CA LYS A 105 5.33 -19.70 -13.49
C LYS A 105 4.91 -18.30 -13.08
N PHE A 106 3.61 -18.06 -12.98
CA PHE A 106 3.03 -16.81 -12.51
C PHE A 106 1.89 -17.08 -11.52
N LYS A 107 1.49 -16.07 -10.77
CA LYS A 107 0.54 -16.23 -9.68
C LYS A 107 -0.91 -16.34 -10.13
N ASP A 108 -1.33 -15.46 -11.04
CA ASP A 108 -2.72 -15.42 -11.53
C ASP A 108 -2.80 -14.67 -12.87
N LEU A 109 -3.90 -14.89 -13.61
CA LEU A 109 -4.21 -14.18 -14.84
C LEU A 109 -5.64 -13.67 -14.79
N ILE A 110 -5.82 -12.39 -15.11
CA ILE A 110 -7.11 -11.70 -15.04
C ILE A 110 -7.32 -10.91 -16.33
N GLU A 111 -8.46 -11.12 -16.96
CA GLU A 111 -8.87 -10.34 -18.13
C GLU A 111 -9.70 -9.14 -17.70
N VAL A 112 -9.37 -7.96 -18.20
CA VAL A 112 -10.03 -6.70 -17.86
C VAL A 112 -10.28 -5.83 -19.10
N SER A 113 -11.24 -4.94 -19.00
CA SER A 113 -11.33 -3.73 -19.82
C SER A 113 -11.36 -2.52 -18.89
N ILE A 114 -10.29 -1.74 -18.93
CA ILE A 114 -10.25 -0.47 -18.19
C ILE A 114 -11.29 0.50 -18.76
N LYS A 115 -11.51 0.48 -20.07
CA LYS A 115 -12.50 1.32 -20.74
C LYS A 115 -13.93 1.04 -20.25
N ASP A 116 -14.34 -0.21 -20.22
CA ASP A 116 -15.69 -0.62 -19.83
C ASP A 116 -15.79 -0.97 -18.34
N LYS A 117 -14.70 -0.82 -17.60
CA LYS A 117 -14.58 -1.16 -16.18
C LYS A 117 -14.89 -2.62 -15.84
N THR A 118 -14.85 -3.53 -16.85
CA THR A 118 -15.09 -4.96 -16.64
C THR A 118 -13.86 -5.67 -16.11
N GLY A 119 -14.04 -6.66 -15.23
CA GLY A 119 -12.95 -7.43 -14.62
C GLY A 119 -12.19 -6.72 -13.48
N ILE A 120 -12.37 -5.40 -13.29
CA ILE A 120 -11.67 -4.61 -12.26
C ILE A 120 -12.02 -5.10 -10.85
N ASN A 121 -13.30 -5.40 -10.60
CA ASN A 121 -13.74 -5.93 -9.30
C ASN A 121 -13.09 -7.29 -9.00
N LYS A 122 -12.90 -8.14 -10.02
CA LYS A 122 -12.20 -9.41 -9.88
C LYS A 122 -10.72 -9.20 -9.53
N LEU A 123 -10.04 -8.26 -10.19
CA LEU A 123 -8.68 -7.86 -9.87
C LEU A 123 -8.58 -7.39 -8.42
N ASN A 124 -9.44 -6.45 -8.00
CA ASN A 124 -9.46 -5.93 -6.64
C ASN A 124 -9.70 -7.04 -5.59
N SER A 125 -10.62 -7.97 -5.86
CA SER A 125 -10.89 -9.10 -4.95
C SER A 125 -9.68 -10.02 -4.81
N LYS A 126 -8.96 -10.28 -5.91
CA LYS A 126 -7.72 -11.07 -5.88
C LYS A 126 -6.59 -10.36 -5.12
N LEU A 127 -6.43 -9.06 -5.33
CA LEU A 127 -5.44 -8.26 -4.60
C LEU A 127 -5.75 -8.21 -3.10
N LYS A 128 -7.02 -8.03 -2.72
CA LYS A 128 -7.44 -8.09 -1.30
C LYS A 128 -7.11 -9.44 -0.68
N LYS A 129 -7.41 -10.55 -1.38
CA LYS A 129 -7.09 -11.90 -0.91
C LYS A 129 -5.59 -12.09 -0.76
N PHE A 130 -4.78 -11.57 -1.69
CA PHE A 130 -3.34 -11.66 -1.62
C PHE A 130 -2.79 -10.91 -0.39
N VAL A 131 -3.24 -9.68 -0.16
CA VAL A 131 -2.81 -8.87 0.99
C VAL A 131 -3.20 -9.54 2.30
N SER A 132 -4.39 -10.13 2.40
CA SER A 132 -4.82 -10.88 3.59
C SER A 132 -3.98 -12.14 3.84
N GLN A 133 -3.49 -12.80 2.79
CA GLN A 133 -2.60 -13.96 2.93
C GLN A 133 -1.21 -13.59 3.46
N ILE A 134 -0.64 -12.46 3.01
CA ILE A 134 0.63 -11.96 3.57
C ILE A 134 0.47 -11.69 5.08
N ASP A 135 -0.66 -11.10 5.46
CA ASP A 135 -0.92 -10.75 6.86
C ASP A 135 -1.17 -11.99 7.72
N SER A 136 -1.84 -13.03 7.20
CA SER A 136 -2.04 -14.30 7.91
C SER A 136 -0.75 -15.12 8.10
N ALA A 137 0.20 -15.02 7.17
CA ALA A 137 1.54 -15.61 7.34
C ALA A 137 2.37 -14.89 8.41
N GLN A 138 2.01 -13.64 8.75
CA GLN A 138 2.56 -12.84 9.85
C GLN A 138 1.59 -12.78 11.05
N SER A 139 0.92 -13.86 11.36
CA SER A 139 -0.24 -13.93 12.28
C SER A 139 -0.01 -13.37 13.70
N THR A 140 1.21 -13.26 14.17
CA THR A 140 1.58 -12.48 15.37
C THR A 140 1.33 -10.98 15.21
N THR A 141 1.34 -10.46 13.99
CA THR A 141 1.20 -9.03 13.69
C THR A 141 -0.27 -8.58 13.64
N LEU A 142 -1.22 -9.48 13.31
CA LEU A 142 -2.66 -9.15 13.23
C LEU A 142 -3.27 -8.82 14.59
N ILE A 143 -2.96 -9.64 15.60
CA ILE A 143 -3.42 -9.39 16.97
C ILE A 143 -2.85 -8.08 17.48
N SER A 144 -1.59 -7.78 17.16
CA SER A 144 -0.94 -6.53 17.54
C SER A 144 -1.59 -5.33 16.82
N ARG A 145 -1.92 -5.42 15.52
CA ARG A 145 -2.55 -4.32 14.78
C ARG A 145 -3.97 -4.02 15.22
N ALA A 146 -4.79 -5.05 15.48
CA ALA A 146 -6.14 -4.87 16.03
C ALA A 146 -6.08 -4.26 17.44
N ARG A 147 -5.14 -4.73 18.28
CA ARG A 147 -4.85 -4.18 19.60
C ARG A 147 -4.38 -2.73 19.51
N HIS A 148 -3.41 -2.42 18.64
CA HIS A 148 -2.90 -1.06 18.43
C HIS A 148 -4.01 -0.12 17.96
N ARG A 149 -4.87 -0.54 17.02
CA ARG A 149 -6.02 0.26 16.58
C ARG A 149 -7.00 0.54 17.72
N SER A 150 -7.31 -0.47 18.54
CA SER A 150 -8.17 -0.32 19.71
C SER A 150 -7.57 0.68 20.70
N LEU A 151 -6.27 0.56 20.99
CA LEU A 151 -5.55 1.47 21.89
C LEU A 151 -5.50 2.90 21.34
N LEU A 152 -5.26 3.08 20.04
CA LEU A 152 -5.28 4.40 19.39
C LEU A 152 -6.67 5.02 19.45
N LYS A 153 -7.73 4.23 19.24
CA LYS A 153 -9.12 4.71 19.35
C LYS A 153 -9.44 5.14 20.78
N LYS A 154 -9.03 4.35 21.77
CA LYS A 154 -9.18 4.71 23.21
C LYS A 154 -8.42 5.98 23.53
N CYS A 155 -7.17 6.12 23.07
CA CYS A 155 -6.38 7.34 23.24
C CYS A 155 -7.08 8.56 22.62
N SER A 156 -7.57 8.45 21.39
CA SER A 156 -8.29 9.54 20.71
C SER A 156 -9.55 9.97 21.47
N ASN A 157 -10.34 9.01 21.99
CA ASN A 157 -11.52 9.32 22.78
C ASN A 157 -11.15 10.06 24.07
N ARG A 158 -10.12 9.60 24.81
CA ARG A 158 -9.64 10.27 26.03
C ARG A 158 -9.15 11.69 25.78
N LEU A 159 -8.44 11.92 24.66
CA LEU A 159 -8.04 13.28 24.27
C LEU A 159 -9.24 14.16 23.93
N HIS A 160 -10.29 13.60 23.32
CA HIS A 160 -11.52 14.33 23.08
C HIS A 160 -12.22 14.72 24.40
N ASP A 161 -12.33 13.77 25.34
CA ASP A 161 -12.92 14.02 26.66
C ASP A 161 -12.10 15.08 27.43
N TYR A 162 -10.77 15.02 27.39
CA TYR A 162 -9.89 16.05 27.90
C TYR A 162 -10.25 17.45 27.36
N LEU A 163 -10.40 17.60 26.03
CA LEU A 163 -10.73 18.89 25.42
C LEU A 163 -12.12 19.42 25.81
N GLN A 164 -13.05 18.55 26.17
CA GLN A 164 -14.35 18.97 26.69
C GLN A 164 -14.28 19.43 28.15
N ILE A 165 -13.56 18.65 28.99
CA ILE A 165 -13.42 18.92 30.42
C ILE A 165 -12.61 20.20 30.68
N THR A 166 -11.61 20.50 29.86
CA THR A 166 -10.84 21.78 30.01
C THR A 166 -11.68 23.02 29.88
N LYS A 167 -12.89 22.93 29.26
CA LYS A 167 -13.83 24.07 29.19
C LYS A 167 -14.60 24.30 30.49
N SER A 168 -14.65 23.31 31.39
CA SER A 168 -15.41 23.34 32.64
C SER A 168 -14.55 23.62 33.88
N ASN A 169 -13.27 23.95 33.72
CA ASN A 169 -12.31 24.24 34.79
C ASN A 169 -12.04 23.08 35.76
N GLU A 170 -12.37 21.80 35.37
CA GLU A 170 -12.15 20.61 36.17
C GLU A 170 -10.74 20.02 35.91
N VAL A 171 -9.71 20.70 36.41
CA VAL A 171 -8.30 20.45 36.10
C VAL A 171 -7.89 19.00 36.45
N GLU A 172 -8.34 18.46 37.58
CA GLU A 172 -8.01 17.12 38.04
C GLU A 172 -8.55 16.03 37.08
N LYS A 173 -9.80 16.18 36.66
CA LYS A 173 -10.40 15.26 35.70
C LYS A 173 -9.72 15.36 34.32
N ALA A 174 -9.39 16.57 33.90
CA ALA A 174 -8.66 16.76 32.65
C ALA A 174 -7.27 16.09 32.71
N ALA A 175 -6.54 16.21 33.80
CA ALA A 175 -5.25 15.55 33.99
C ALA A 175 -5.37 14.04 33.96
N GLU A 176 -6.41 13.46 34.55
CA GLU A 176 -6.66 12.01 34.51
C GLU A 176 -6.95 11.49 33.09
N GLU A 177 -7.74 12.21 32.28
CA GLU A 177 -7.99 11.83 30.88
C GLU A 177 -6.70 11.86 30.06
N LEU A 178 -5.83 12.83 30.28
CA LEU A 178 -4.53 12.93 29.62
C LEU A 178 -3.60 11.76 30.03
N ARG A 179 -3.61 11.39 31.33
CA ARG A 179 -2.87 10.23 31.85
C ARG A 179 -3.35 8.94 31.21
N LEU A 180 -4.65 8.73 31.08
CA LEU A 180 -5.25 7.55 30.45
C LEU A 180 -4.95 7.51 28.94
N ALA A 181 -4.95 8.65 28.25
CA ALA A 181 -4.55 8.73 26.85
C ALA A 181 -3.08 8.31 26.66
N SER A 182 -2.18 8.83 27.50
CA SER A 182 -0.76 8.49 27.53
C SER A 182 -0.51 7.00 27.78
N ASN A 183 -1.22 6.41 28.73
CA ASN A 183 -1.12 4.96 29.01
C ASN A 183 -1.53 4.12 27.79
N ASN A 184 -2.61 4.49 27.09
CA ASN A 184 -3.02 3.78 25.87
C ASN A 184 -1.94 3.83 24.78
N LEU A 185 -1.20 4.94 24.63
CA LEU A 185 -0.06 5.04 23.72
C LEU A 185 1.14 4.22 24.21
N GLY A 186 1.44 4.24 25.50
CA GLY A 186 2.51 3.48 26.10
C GLY A 186 2.38 1.97 25.85
N HIS A 187 1.16 1.44 25.88
CA HIS A 187 0.88 0.04 25.54
C HIS A 187 1.13 -0.33 24.07
N ILE A 188 1.27 0.65 23.15
CA ILE A 188 1.61 0.41 21.74
C ILE A 188 3.12 0.31 21.55
N VAL A 189 3.88 1.20 22.19
CA VAL A 189 5.34 1.31 22.00
C VAL A 189 6.18 0.54 23.01
N GLY A 190 5.51 -0.18 23.95
CA GLY A 190 6.21 -0.85 25.05
C GLY A 190 6.67 0.19 26.09
N PHE A 191 6.06 0.16 27.23
CA PHE A 191 6.25 0.98 28.41
C PHE A 191 7.28 2.11 28.31
N VAL A 192 6.87 3.27 27.86
CA VAL A 192 7.50 4.53 28.27
C VAL A 192 6.82 4.91 29.59
N GLY A 193 7.55 4.94 30.67
CA GLY A 193 7.01 5.27 31.98
C GLY A 193 6.30 6.64 31.91
N VAL A 194 5.05 6.68 32.37
CA VAL A 194 4.22 7.89 32.39
C VAL A 194 4.95 9.04 33.09
N GLU A 195 5.81 8.73 34.07
CA GLU A 195 6.65 9.70 34.78
C GLU A 195 7.67 10.40 33.90
N GLU A 196 8.19 9.75 32.85
CA GLU A 196 9.15 10.38 31.93
C GLU A 196 8.46 11.39 31.02
N ILE A 197 7.24 11.08 30.55
CA ILE A 197 6.45 11.98 29.71
C ILE A 197 5.96 13.17 30.55
N LEU A 198 5.47 12.91 31.74
CA LEU A 198 5.06 13.96 32.68
C LEU A 198 6.24 14.84 33.08
N GLY A 199 7.40 14.25 33.35
CA GLY A 199 8.62 14.99 33.66
C GLY A 199 9.08 15.92 32.52
N ARG A 200 8.86 15.56 31.25
CA ARG A 200 9.13 16.43 30.09
C ARG A 200 8.08 17.53 29.97
N ILE A 201 6.80 17.19 30.09
CA ILE A 201 5.69 18.15 30.02
C ILE A 201 5.84 19.20 31.15
N PHE A 202 6.13 18.78 32.39
CA PHE A 202 6.31 19.72 33.52
C PHE A 202 7.61 20.52 33.43
N LYS A 203 8.61 20.03 32.68
CA LYS A 203 9.86 20.76 32.45
C LYS A 203 9.69 21.92 31.46
N ASP A 204 8.76 21.78 30.50
CA ASP A 204 8.43 22.78 29.49
C ASP A 204 7.34 23.76 30.00
N PHE A 205 6.50 23.34 30.92
CA PHE A 205 5.64 24.25 31.69
C PHE A 205 6.42 24.69 32.93
N CYS A 206 7.11 25.82 32.88
CA CYS A 206 7.67 26.50 34.03
C CYS A 206 6.56 26.81 35.06
N ILE A 207 6.06 25.80 35.79
CA ILE A 207 5.18 25.98 36.94
C ILE A 207 6.09 25.99 38.18
N GLY A 208 6.44 27.20 38.61
CA GLY A 208 7.15 27.38 39.88
C GLY A 208 8.19 28.48 39.88
N LYS A 209 7.77 29.73 39.72
CA LYS A 209 8.34 30.90 40.42
C LYS A 209 7.22 31.84 40.74
#